data_85cbbd069d250a6f09d38fc429823670
#
_entry.id   85cbbd069d250a6f09d38fc429823670
#
_cell.length_a   1.000
_cell.length_b   1.000
_cell.length_c   1.000
_cell.angle_alpha   90.00
_cell.angle_beta   90.00
_cell.angle_gamma   90.00
#
_symmetry.space_group_name_H-M   'P 1'
#
loop_
_entity.id
_entity.type
_entity.pdbx_description
1 polymer ?
#
loop_
_entity_poly.entity_id
_entity_poly.type
_entity_poly.pdbx_seq_one_letter_code
_entity_poly.pdbx_strand_id
1 'polypeptide(L)'
;TDGAIRHTGVIPIAGDQVTSDIAMALRTPTQHAEEIKIRYACALAQLAGAEETIKVPSVGDRPPRDLSRQSLAEVVEPRYDELFTLILAEIRRSGFEELIPAGVLLTGGTSKMEGAVELAEEIFHMPVRLGAPQYAKGLSDIIKNPIYATAVGLLIYGARDDESTGGPNGSQLASGFVTRVRDWFGRHF
;
A
#
# COMPACT_ATOMS: atom_id res chain seq x y z
N THR A 1 -22.10 3.91 -8.57
CA THR A 1 -22.45 4.08 -9.97
C THR A 1 -22.12 5.51 -10.39
N ASP A 2 -21.75 5.70 -11.62
CA ASP A 2 -21.40 7.01 -12.22
C ASP A 2 -20.15 7.69 -11.64
N GLY A 3 -19.23 6.92 -11.06
CA GLY A 3 -17.99 7.43 -10.51
C GLY A 3 -18.10 8.24 -9.21
N ALA A 4 -19.29 8.32 -8.60
CA ALA A 4 -19.48 9.05 -7.35
C ALA A 4 -19.03 8.23 -6.15
N ILE A 5 -18.28 8.87 -5.22
CA ILE A 5 -17.94 8.30 -3.92
C ILE A 5 -19.22 8.18 -3.08
N ARG A 6 -19.48 7.00 -2.54
CA ARG A 6 -20.67 6.71 -1.73
C ARG A 6 -20.38 6.68 -0.24
N HIS A 7 -19.20 6.23 0.14
CA HIS A 7 -18.76 6.16 1.52
C HIS A 7 -17.25 6.32 1.60
N THR A 8 -16.77 6.87 2.70
CA THR A 8 -15.34 6.95 3.05
C THR A 8 -15.17 6.60 4.52
N GLY A 9 -14.12 5.84 4.81
CA GLY A 9 -13.71 5.49 6.17
C GLY A 9 -12.21 5.66 6.34
N VAL A 10 -11.77 5.84 7.58
CA VAL A 10 -10.34 5.90 7.93
C VAL A 10 -10.09 4.89 9.04
N ILE A 11 -9.11 4.03 8.83
CA ILE A 11 -8.64 3.06 9.81
C ILE A 11 -7.20 3.41 10.16
N PRO A 12 -6.87 3.63 11.44
CA PRO A 12 -5.55 4.13 11.84
C PRO A 12 -4.50 3.01 11.92
N ILE A 13 -4.53 2.06 11.00
CA ILE A 13 -3.55 0.98 10.85
C ILE A 13 -2.98 1.02 9.45
N ALA A 14 -1.66 1.09 9.35
CA ALA A 14 -0.94 1.14 8.09
C ALA A 14 0.43 0.44 8.19
N GLY A 15 1.26 0.60 7.17
CA GLY A 15 2.57 -0.04 7.10
C GLY A 15 3.53 0.27 8.25
N ASP A 16 3.41 1.45 8.86
CA ASP A 16 4.27 1.86 9.97
C ASP A 16 4.01 1.05 11.25
N GLN A 17 2.76 0.61 11.48
CA GLN A 17 2.44 -0.28 12.60
C GLN A 17 3.08 -1.65 12.38
N VAL A 18 3.04 -2.19 11.15
CA VAL A 18 3.74 -3.43 10.81
C VAL A 18 5.24 -3.31 11.04
N THR A 19 5.85 -2.19 10.64
CA THR A 19 7.28 -1.92 10.89
C THR A 19 7.58 -1.88 12.40
N SER A 20 6.70 -1.24 13.17
CA SER A 20 6.85 -1.16 14.63
C SER A 20 6.72 -2.53 15.30
N ASP A 21 5.78 -3.35 14.86
CA ASP A 21 5.60 -4.73 15.35
C ASP A 21 6.85 -5.57 15.08
N ILE A 22 7.40 -5.49 13.85
CA ILE A 22 8.64 -6.16 13.48
C ILE A 22 9.82 -5.66 14.34
N ALA A 23 9.95 -4.33 14.51
CA ALA A 23 11.03 -3.75 15.31
C ALA A 23 10.98 -4.23 16.76
N MET A 24 9.79 -4.29 17.35
CA MET A 24 9.59 -4.77 18.72
C MET A 24 9.82 -6.27 18.85
N ALA A 25 9.19 -7.07 18.01
CA ALA A 25 9.28 -8.53 18.06
C ALA A 25 10.71 -9.00 17.80
N LEU A 26 11.37 -8.39 16.82
CA LEU A 26 12.73 -8.77 16.45
C LEU A 26 13.81 -7.99 17.21
N ARG A 27 13.46 -7.03 18.06
CA ARG A 27 14.40 -6.17 18.77
C ARG A 27 15.49 -5.63 17.84
N THR A 28 15.07 -5.07 16.73
CA THR A 28 15.91 -4.48 15.69
C THR A 28 15.58 -3.00 15.52
N PRO A 29 16.53 -2.15 15.08
CA PRO A 29 16.21 -0.76 14.77
C PRO A 29 15.11 -0.63 13.72
N THR A 30 14.26 0.39 13.85
CA THR A 30 13.09 0.60 12.96
C THR A 30 13.48 0.66 11.48
N GLN A 31 14.64 1.25 11.16
CA GLN A 31 15.12 1.30 9.78
C GLN A 31 15.35 -0.11 9.20
N HIS A 32 15.98 -1.00 9.98
CA HIS A 32 16.19 -2.39 9.56
C HIS A 32 14.87 -3.18 9.55
N ALA A 33 13.94 -2.88 10.47
CA ALA A 33 12.61 -3.49 10.45
C ALA A 33 11.85 -3.13 9.16
N GLU A 34 11.96 -1.89 8.68
CA GLU A 34 11.37 -1.45 7.42
C GLU A 34 11.98 -2.17 6.22
N GLU A 35 13.31 -2.30 6.18
CA GLU A 35 14.01 -3.07 5.13
C GLU A 35 13.59 -4.55 5.13
N ILE A 36 13.48 -5.16 6.32
CA ILE A 36 13.03 -6.55 6.50
C ILE A 36 11.59 -6.71 6.03
N LYS A 37 10.71 -5.78 6.41
CA LYS A 37 9.33 -5.76 5.96
C LYS A 37 9.23 -5.76 4.44
N ILE A 38 9.92 -4.84 3.78
CA ILE A 38 9.85 -4.67 2.32
C ILE A 38 10.36 -5.89 1.57
N ARG A 39 11.41 -6.55 2.09
CA ARG A 39 12.10 -7.63 1.37
C ARG A 39 11.57 -9.02 1.66
N TYR A 40 11.11 -9.28 2.88
CA TYR A 40 10.92 -10.64 3.36
C TYR A 40 9.57 -10.89 4.03
N ALA A 41 8.83 -9.83 4.40
CA ALA A 41 7.58 -10.02 5.11
C ALA A 41 6.50 -10.67 4.23
N CYS A 42 5.63 -11.43 4.89
CA CYS A 42 4.47 -12.06 4.30
C CYS A 42 3.28 -11.86 5.24
N ALA A 43 2.12 -11.54 4.70
CA ALA A 43 0.90 -11.32 5.47
C ALA A 43 0.16 -12.61 5.82
N LEU A 44 0.58 -13.75 5.26
CA LEU A 44 -0.02 -15.07 5.50
C LEU A 44 1.09 -16.08 5.76
N ALA A 45 1.24 -16.52 7.01
CA ALA A 45 2.37 -17.32 7.47
C ALA A 45 2.51 -18.66 6.73
N GLN A 46 1.40 -19.23 6.30
CA GLN A 46 1.40 -20.48 5.54
C GLN A 46 2.05 -20.37 4.14
N LEU A 47 2.20 -19.15 3.61
CA LEU A 47 2.89 -18.92 2.34
C LEU A 47 4.39 -18.69 2.54
N ALA A 48 4.83 -18.36 3.74
CA ALA A 48 6.22 -18.14 4.05
C ALA A 48 6.95 -19.48 4.23
N GLY A 49 8.06 -19.70 3.49
CA GLY A 49 8.84 -20.92 3.58
C GLY A 49 9.49 -21.08 4.96
N ALA A 50 9.24 -22.22 5.60
CA ALA A 50 9.84 -22.53 6.92
C ALA A 50 11.37 -22.67 6.86
N GLU A 51 11.91 -23.12 5.74
CA GLU A 51 13.35 -23.29 5.49
C GLU A 51 14.04 -21.99 5.04
N GLU A 52 13.26 -20.96 4.67
CA GLU A 52 13.82 -19.66 4.30
C GLU A 52 14.28 -18.92 5.55
N THR A 53 15.58 -18.60 5.63
CA THR A 53 16.16 -17.84 6.73
C THR A 53 16.53 -16.43 6.31
N ILE A 54 16.29 -15.48 7.18
CA ILE A 54 16.64 -14.07 7.03
C ILE A 54 17.62 -13.65 8.11
N LYS A 55 18.56 -12.75 7.79
CA LYS A 55 19.48 -12.17 8.76
C LYS A 55 18.88 -10.91 9.36
N VAL A 56 18.68 -10.94 10.68
CA VAL A 56 18.11 -9.81 11.43
C VAL A 56 19.24 -9.11 12.17
N PRO A 57 19.52 -7.83 11.83
CA PRO A 57 20.45 -7.01 12.60
C PRO A 57 19.96 -6.82 14.03
N SER A 58 20.86 -6.95 15.00
CA SER A 58 20.54 -6.75 16.41
C SER A 58 20.82 -5.31 16.84
N VAL A 59 20.23 -4.87 17.95
CA VAL A 59 20.53 -3.57 18.57
C VAL A 59 21.88 -3.66 19.29
N GLY A 60 22.72 -2.63 19.12
CA GLY A 60 24.07 -2.55 19.70
C GLY A 60 25.08 -3.44 18.98
N ASP A 61 26.20 -3.74 19.62
CA ASP A 61 27.32 -4.52 19.05
C ASP A 61 27.07 -6.04 18.99
N ARG A 62 25.82 -6.48 19.03
CA ARG A 62 25.47 -7.89 18.94
C ARG A 62 25.50 -8.36 17.49
N PRO A 63 25.99 -9.57 17.21
CA PRO A 63 25.97 -10.12 15.86
C PRO A 63 24.54 -10.28 15.35
N PRO A 64 24.33 -10.17 14.02
CA PRO A 64 23.05 -10.52 13.41
C PRO A 64 22.66 -11.96 13.73
N ARG A 65 21.37 -12.20 13.85
CA ARG A 65 20.81 -13.54 14.09
C ARG A 65 20.00 -14.01 12.91
N ASP A 66 19.94 -15.32 12.73
CA ASP A 66 19.09 -15.95 11.73
C ASP A 66 17.69 -16.17 12.30
N LEU A 67 16.68 -15.89 11.50
CA LEU A 67 15.25 -16.07 11.78
C LEU A 67 14.59 -16.73 10.58
N SER A 68 13.65 -17.65 10.79
CA SER A 68 12.86 -18.18 9.67
C SER A 68 11.91 -17.11 9.13
N ARG A 69 11.69 -17.11 7.83
CA ARG A 69 10.72 -16.21 7.19
C ARG A 69 9.30 -16.45 7.71
N GLN A 70 8.99 -17.69 8.03
CA GLN A 70 7.71 -18.04 8.67
C GLN A 70 7.53 -17.33 10.02
N SER A 71 8.56 -17.32 10.89
CA SER A 71 8.49 -16.59 12.16
C SER A 71 8.33 -15.07 12.00
N LEU A 72 8.85 -14.51 10.91
CA LEU A 72 8.54 -13.11 10.57
C LEU A 72 7.09 -12.95 10.16
N ALA A 73 6.56 -13.84 9.34
CA ALA A 73 5.16 -13.79 8.92
C ALA A 73 4.19 -13.94 10.09
N GLU A 74 4.49 -14.79 11.08
CA GLU A 74 3.71 -14.92 12.32
C GLU A 74 3.63 -13.60 13.14
N VAL A 75 4.57 -12.68 12.95
CA VAL A 75 4.51 -11.34 13.53
C VAL A 75 3.66 -10.38 12.68
N VAL A 76 3.68 -10.54 11.37
CA VAL A 76 3.05 -9.63 10.42
C VAL A 76 1.56 -9.95 10.22
N GLU A 77 1.21 -11.22 10.10
CA GLU A 77 -0.15 -11.69 9.81
C GLU A 77 -1.21 -11.15 10.78
N PRO A 78 -1.01 -11.16 12.12
CA PRO A 78 -2.00 -10.63 13.04
C PRO A 78 -2.34 -9.15 12.82
N ARG A 79 -1.37 -8.36 12.34
CA ARG A 79 -1.59 -6.94 12.05
C ARG A 79 -2.42 -6.74 10.77
N TYR A 80 -2.20 -7.58 9.77
CA TYR A 80 -3.02 -7.56 8.56
C TYR A 80 -4.42 -8.11 8.81
N ASP A 81 -4.55 -9.16 9.63
CA ASP A 81 -5.84 -9.68 10.08
C ASP A 81 -6.67 -8.61 10.79
N GLU A 82 -6.08 -7.91 11.76
CA GLU A 82 -6.72 -6.79 12.45
C GLU A 82 -7.15 -5.69 11.46
N LEU A 83 -6.27 -5.29 10.55
CA LEU A 83 -6.56 -4.27 9.54
C LEU A 83 -7.76 -4.68 8.68
N PHE A 84 -7.75 -5.87 8.12
CA PHE A 84 -8.82 -6.34 7.24
C PHE A 84 -10.13 -6.59 7.98
N THR A 85 -10.07 -7.06 9.22
CA THR A 85 -11.24 -7.20 10.09
C THR A 85 -11.88 -5.84 10.37
N LEU A 86 -11.09 -4.79 10.64
CA LEU A 86 -11.61 -3.44 10.83
C LEU A 86 -12.18 -2.85 9.53
N ILE A 87 -11.57 -3.14 8.39
CA ILE A 87 -12.10 -2.74 7.07
C ILE A 87 -13.45 -3.42 6.83
N LEU A 88 -13.57 -4.71 7.09
CA LEU A 88 -14.83 -5.45 6.94
C LEU A 88 -15.93 -4.87 7.85
N ALA A 89 -15.59 -4.57 9.10
CA ALA A 89 -16.52 -3.92 10.03
C ALA A 89 -17.00 -2.55 9.50
N GLU A 90 -16.10 -1.77 8.90
CA GLU A 90 -16.45 -0.48 8.29
C GLU A 90 -17.33 -0.64 7.04
N ILE A 91 -17.05 -1.63 6.18
CA ILE A 91 -17.89 -1.98 5.03
C ILE A 91 -19.31 -2.34 5.50
N ARG A 92 -19.44 -3.18 6.52
CA ARG A 92 -20.74 -3.55 7.11
C ARG A 92 -21.47 -2.35 7.70
N ARG A 93 -20.75 -1.51 8.43
CA ARG A 93 -21.31 -0.28 9.01
C ARG A 93 -21.81 0.70 7.96
N SER A 94 -21.18 0.73 6.78
CA SER A 94 -21.61 1.56 5.66
C SER A 94 -22.91 1.10 5.01
N GLY A 95 -23.33 -0.15 5.21
CA GLY A 95 -24.49 -0.77 4.55
C GLY A 95 -24.26 -1.14 3.08
N PHE A 96 -23.01 -1.08 2.58
CA PHE A 96 -22.69 -1.37 1.18
C PHE A 96 -22.17 -2.79 0.94
N GLU A 97 -22.06 -3.65 1.96
CA GLU A 97 -21.48 -4.99 1.85
C GLU A 97 -22.11 -5.80 0.70
N GLU A 98 -23.43 -5.85 0.61
CA GLU A 98 -24.15 -6.57 -0.44
C GLU A 98 -24.15 -5.86 -1.81
N LEU A 99 -23.74 -4.60 -1.84
CA LEU A 99 -23.75 -3.76 -3.04
C LEU A 99 -22.41 -3.72 -3.77
N ILE A 100 -21.41 -4.45 -3.28
CA ILE A 100 -20.06 -4.53 -3.87
C ILE A 100 -19.71 -5.94 -4.37
N PRO A 101 -20.55 -6.57 -5.21
CA PRO A 101 -20.30 -7.94 -5.69
C PRO A 101 -19.02 -8.06 -6.53
N ALA A 102 -18.50 -6.96 -7.03
CA ALA A 102 -17.21 -6.91 -7.74
C ALA A 102 -16.00 -7.12 -6.83
N GLY A 103 -16.20 -7.10 -5.49
CA GLY A 103 -15.16 -7.30 -4.50
C GLY A 103 -14.38 -6.06 -4.16
N VAL A 104 -13.19 -6.25 -3.60
CA VAL A 104 -12.32 -5.21 -3.01
C VAL A 104 -11.07 -5.00 -3.87
N LEU A 105 -10.67 -3.75 -4.00
CA LEU A 105 -9.42 -3.36 -4.65
C LEU A 105 -8.44 -2.85 -3.59
N LEU A 106 -7.30 -3.53 -3.44
CA LEU A 106 -6.20 -3.08 -2.60
C LEU A 106 -5.22 -2.24 -3.43
N THR A 107 -4.75 -1.12 -2.88
CA THR A 107 -3.75 -0.28 -3.53
C THR A 107 -2.84 0.40 -2.51
N GLY A 108 -1.76 1.02 -2.97
CA GLY A 108 -0.72 1.56 -2.09
C GLY A 108 0.44 0.59 -1.87
N GLY A 109 1.47 1.02 -1.16
CA GLY A 109 2.70 0.24 -0.99
C GLY A 109 2.51 -1.08 -0.24
N THR A 110 1.79 -1.04 0.87
CA THR A 110 1.55 -2.20 1.74
C THR A 110 0.60 -3.25 1.13
N SER A 111 -0.20 -2.87 0.14
CA SER A 111 -1.03 -3.83 -0.60
C SER A 111 -0.21 -4.85 -1.41
N LYS A 112 1.07 -4.58 -1.64
CA LYS A 112 2.01 -5.46 -2.36
C LYS A 112 2.62 -6.53 -1.45
N MET A 113 2.32 -6.53 -0.17
CA MET A 113 2.78 -7.57 0.75
C MET A 113 2.32 -8.93 0.23
N GLU A 114 3.27 -9.87 0.16
CA GLU A 114 2.94 -11.25 -0.20
C GLU A 114 1.90 -11.82 0.77
N GLY A 115 0.91 -12.52 0.27
CA GLY A 115 -0.19 -13.06 1.08
C GLY A 115 -1.28 -12.05 1.47
N ALA A 116 -1.12 -10.75 1.15
CA ALA A 116 -2.12 -9.74 1.54
C ALA A 116 -3.44 -9.88 0.79
N VAL A 117 -3.41 -10.29 -0.47
CA VAL A 117 -4.62 -10.52 -1.27
C VAL A 117 -5.35 -11.75 -0.75
N GLU A 118 -4.62 -12.84 -0.56
CA GLU A 118 -5.14 -14.12 -0.09
C GLU A 118 -5.78 -13.98 1.30
N LEU A 119 -5.10 -13.34 2.25
CA LEU A 119 -5.64 -13.08 3.58
C LEU A 119 -6.88 -12.16 3.52
N ALA A 120 -6.86 -11.16 2.66
CA ALA A 120 -8.01 -10.28 2.48
C ALA A 120 -9.23 -11.03 1.91
N GLU A 121 -9.03 -11.96 0.96
CA GLU A 121 -10.09 -12.81 0.44
C GLU A 121 -10.67 -13.74 1.51
N GLU A 122 -9.82 -14.31 2.37
CA GLU A 122 -10.25 -15.13 3.50
C GLU A 122 -11.13 -14.35 4.48
N ILE A 123 -10.77 -13.09 4.78
CA ILE A 123 -11.51 -12.27 5.75
C ILE A 123 -12.77 -11.65 5.15
N PHE A 124 -12.68 -11.12 3.93
CA PHE A 124 -13.82 -10.44 3.31
C PHE A 124 -14.85 -11.39 2.71
N HIS A 125 -14.46 -12.63 2.41
CA HIS A 125 -15.27 -13.59 1.65
C HIS A 125 -15.76 -13.04 0.31
N MET A 126 -14.94 -12.18 -0.30
CA MET A 126 -15.17 -11.50 -1.57
C MET A 126 -13.90 -11.54 -2.43
N PRO A 127 -14.02 -11.47 -3.76
CA PRO A 127 -12.84 -11.35 -4.62
C PRO A 127 -12.01 -10.11 -4.27
N VAL A 128 -10.69 -10.28 -4.17
CA VAL A 128 -9.75 -9.19 -3.90
C VAL A 128 -8.71 -9.11 -5.01
N ARG A 129 -8.33 -7.92 -5.40
CA ARG A 129 -7.26 -7.72 -6.38
C ARG A 129 -6.42 -6.50 -6.10
N LEU A 130 -5.19 -6.53 -6.58
CA LEU A 130 -4.32 -5.35 -6.55
C LEU A 130 -4.73 -4.34 -7.61
N GLY A 131 -4.82 -3.08 -7.21
CA GLY A 131 -5.08 -1.95 -8.07
C GLY A 131 -3.82 -1.16 -8.35
N ALA A 132 -3.52 -0.99 -9.63
CA ALA A 132 -2.44 -0.12 -10.10
C ALA A 132 -3.03 1.06 -10.88
N PRO A 133 -2.34 2.22 -10.92
CA PRO A 133 -2.77 3.34 -11.74
C PRO A 133 -2.95 2.95 -13.20
N GLN A 134 -4.05 3.44 -13.78
CA GLN A 134 -4.38 3.27 -15.19
C GLN A 134 -4.50 4.64 -15.85
N TYR A 135 -4.52 4.66 -17.18
CA TYR A 135 -4.72 5.88 -17.97
C TYR A 135 -3.61 6.94 -17.90
N ALA A 136 -2.48 6.67 -17.22
CA ALA A 136 -1.33 7.54 -17.27
C ALA A 136 -0.46 7.18 -18.48
N LYS A 137 -0.21 8.17 -19.38
CA LYS A 137 0.71 8.05 -20.51
C LYS A 137 2.10 8.51 -20.07
N GLY A 138 3.15 7.91 -20.62
CA GLY A 138 4.54 8.27 -20.29
C GLY A 138 5.27 7.08 -19.69
N LEU A 139 5.94 7.24 -18.56
CA LEU A 139 6.71 6.20 -17.84
C LEU A 139 5.82 5.05 -17.33
N SER A 140 5.08 4.40 -18.24
CA SER A 140 3.99 3.48 -17.95
C SER A 140 4.41 2.32 -17.05
N ASP A 141 5.62 1.82 -17.18
CA ASP A 141 6.09 0.64 -16.44
C ASP A 141 6.42 0.99 -14.97
N ILE A 142 6.83 2.23 -14.72
CA ILE A 142 7.06 2.73 -13.35
C ILE A 142 5.74 3.10 -12.69
N ILE A 143 4.87 3.81 -13.41
CA ILE A 143 3.62 4.38 -12.91
C ILE A 143 2.58 3.28 -12.58
N LYS A 144 2.60 2.14 -13.28
CA LYS A 144 1.72 0.98 -13.03
C LYS A 144 1.98 0.25 -11.72
N ASN A 145 2.63 0.89 -10.76
CA ASN A 145 2.88 0.32 -9.44
C ASN A 145 1.84 0.88 -8.45
N PRO A 146 1.19 0.04 -7.62
CA PRO A 146 0.24 0.46 -6.60
C PRO A 146 0.74 1.57 -5.67
N ILE A 147 2.04 1.67 -5.43
CA ILE A 147 2.68 2.72 -4.63
C ILE A 147 2.32 4.13 -5.11
N TYR A 148 2.16 4.30 -6.41
CA TYR A 148 1.92 5.62 -7.03
C TYR A 148 0.43 5.95 -7.21
N ALA A 149 -0.49 5.10 -6.74
CA ALA A 149 -1.92 5.27 -7.00
C ALA A 149 -2.46 6.63 -6.55
N THR A 150 -2.10 7.08 -5.36
CA THR A 150 -2.52 8.39 -4.83
C THR A 150 -1.93 9.54 -5.64
N ALA A 151 -0.63 9.51 -5.92
CA ALA A 151 0.03 10.57 -6.69
C ALA A 151 -0.53 10.70 -8.11
N VAL A 152 -0.70 9.57 -8.80
CA VAL A 152 -1.29 9.56 -10.14
C VAL A 152 -2.75 10.01 -10.11
N GLY A 153 -3.52 9.58 -9.10
CA GLY A 153 -4.91 10.02 -8.92
C GLY A 153 -5.03 11.52 -8.74
N LEU A 154 -4.17 12.13 -7.92
CA LEU A 154 -4.13 13.58 -7.71
C LEU A 154 -3.75 14.34 -9.00
N LEU A 155 -2.79 13.83 -9.76
CA LEU A 155 -2.42 14.44 -11.04
C LEU A 155 -3.56 14.39 -12.06
N ILE A 156 -4.28 13.26 -12.16
CA ILE A 156 -5.44 13.12 -13.05
C ILE A 156 -6.58 14.05 -12.61
N TYR A 157 -6.81 14.12 -11.29
CA TYR A 157 -7.85 15.00 -10.73
C TYR A 157 -7.54 16.46 -11.05
N GLY A 158 -6.32 16.94 -10.77
CA GLY A 158 -5.93 18.31 -11.06
C GLY A 158 -5.98 18.67 -12.54
N ALA A 159 -5.61 17.75 -13.43
CA ALA A 159 -5.70 17.98 -14.87
C ALA A 159 -7.15 18.14 -15.37
N ARG A 160 -8.11 17.43 -14.76
CA ARG A 160 -9.54 17.57 -15.08
C ARG A 160 -10.15 18.88 -14.57
N ASP A 161 -9.71 19.34 -13.40
CA ASP A 161 -10.16 20.61 -12.81
C ASP A 161 -9.73 21.80 -13.67
N ASP A 162 -8.51 21.77 -14.23
CA ASP A 162 -8.01 22.80 -15.14
C ASP A 162 -8.83 22.87 -16.45
N GLU A 163 -9.33 21.73 -16.95
CA GLU A 163 -10.23 21.70 -18.13
C GLU A 163 -11.63 22.26 -17.81
N SER A 164 -12.11 22.12 -16.57
CA SER A 164 -13.44 22.57 -16.15
C SER A 164 -13.49 24.07 -15.81
N THR A 165 -12.38 24.65 -15.38
CA THR A 165 -12.25 26.07 -15.00
C THR A 165 -11.78 26.98 -16.13
N GLY A 166 -11.91 26.57 -17.39
CA GLY A 166 -11.48 27.23 -18.63
C GLY A 166 -11.61 28.75 -18.72
N GLY A 167 -10.91 29.46 -17.84
CA GLY A 167 -10.62 30.90 -17.93
C GLY A 167 -9.31 31.12 -18.70
N PRO A 168 -9.11 32.27 -19.35
CA PRO A 168 -7.99 32.55 -20.24
C PRO A 168 -6.60 32.54 -19.58
N ASN A 169 -6.48 32.26 -18.29
CA ASN A 169 -5.22 32.24 -17.54
C ASN A 169 -4.79 30.85 -17.04
N GLY A 170 -5.59 29.78 -17.25
CA GLY A 170 -5.29 28.43 -16.72
C GLY A 170 -4.11 27.76 -17.42
N SER A 171 -3.90 28.01 -18.70
CA SER A 171 -2.85 27.37 -19.51
C SER A 171 -1.40 27.74 -19.11
N GLN A 172 -1.18 28.90 -18.49
CA GLN A 172 0.16 29.31 -18.06
C GLN A 172 0.56 28.74 -16.70
N LEU A 173 -0.37 28.48 -15.80
CA LEU A 173 -0.09 27.88 -14.48
C LEU A 173 0.16 26.37 -14.58
N ALA A 174 -0.60 25.68 -15.41
CA ALA A 174 -0.44 24.25 -15.63
C ALA A 174 0.89 23.90 -16.29
N SER A 175 1.33 24.68 -17.28
CA SER A 175 2.66 24.48 -17.91
C SER A 175 3.82 24.70 -16.95
N GLY A 176 3.70 25.67 -16.03
CA GLY A 176 4.72 25.95 -15.01
C GLY A 176 4.82 24.85 -13.94
N PHE A 177 3.72 24.23 -13.57
CA PHE A 177 3.69 23.15 -12.59
C PHE A 177 4.28 21.85 -13.16
N VAL A 178 3.86 21.44 -14.35
CA VAL A 178 4.40 20.26 -15.04
C VAL A 178 5.90 20.38 -15.30
N THR A 179 6.37 21.56 -15.67
CA THR A 179 7.81 21.82 -15.85
C THR A 179 8.57 21.71 -14.53
N ARG A 180 8.06 22.24 -13.44
CA ARG A 180 8.69 22.15 -12.11
C ARG A 180 8.74 20.71 -11.58
N VAL A 181 7.70 19.92 -11.78
CA VAL A 181 7.66 18.50 -11.41
C VAL A 181 8.69 17.72 -12.24
N ARG A 182 8.77 17.96 -13.54
CA ARG A 182 9.76 17.32 -14.42
C ARG A 182 11.19 17.69 -14.04
N ASP A 183 11.47 18.94 -13.73
CA ASP A 183 12.79 19.42 -13.31
C ASP A 183 13.19 18.93 -11.92
N TRP A 184 12.20 18.68 -11.04
CA TRP A 184 12.42 18.07 -9.73
C TRP A 184 12.81 16.60 -9.87
N PHE A 185 12.07 15.83 -10.69
CA PHE A 185 12.40 14.42 -10.97
C PHE A 185 13.77 14.28 -11.64
N GLY A 186 14.12 15.14 -12.60
CA GLY A 186 15.43 15.10 -13.28
C GLY A 186 16.62 15.46 -12.39
N ARG A 187 16.40 16.02 -11.19
CA ARG A 187 17.46 16.34 -10.21
C ARG A 187 17.61 15.32 -9.09
N HIS A 188 16.61 14.44 -8.88
CA HIS A 188 16.60 13.53 -7.75
C HIS A 188 16.60 12.05 -8.16
N PHE A 189 16.52 11.78 -9.44
CA PHE A 189 16.66 10.48 -10.09
C PHE A 189 17.47 10.61 -11.39
#